data_b41f7167251da36247d6aa23dddd5dd1
#
_entry.id   b41f7167251da36247d6aa23dddd5dd1
#
_cell.length_a   1.000
_cell.length_b   1.000
_cell.length_c   1.000
_cell.angle_alpha   90.00
_cell.angle_beta   90.00
_cell.angle_gamma   90.00
#
_symmetry.space_group_name_H-M   'P 1'
#
loop_
_entity.id
_entity.type
_entity.pdbx_description
1 polymer ?
#
loop_
_entity_poly.entity_id
_entity_poly.type
_entity_poly.pdbx_seq_one_letter_code
_entity_poly.pdbx_strand_id
1 'polypeptide(L)'
;MIEVSPVRGAELIKPAKLLERSLRSGERVPEDFAKTLREAVEAGDLEVLAARAEGHMVGVAVLAYRLSISAAGLFASIEDLYVRPEERRRGVGRALLEAVENRCTARGVSYVEAQVEDKDAALFYTALGYEPEAEVRIFSRSVSFQPSASSDQQE
;
A
#
# COMPACT_ATOMS: atom_id res chain seq x y z
N MET A 1 18.45 -14.26 2.12
CA MET A 1 17.07 -14.72 2.30
C MET A 1 16.16 -13.53 2.58
N ILE A 2 15.01 -13.49 1.95
CA ILE A 2 14.05 -12.41 2.12
C ILE A 2 12.94 -12.88 3.05
N GLU A 3 12.72 -12.15 4.13
CA GLU A 3 11.65 -12.44 5.06
C GLU A 3 10.62 -11.32 5.02
N VAL A 4 9.35 -11.69 4.95
CA VAL A 4 8.25 -10.71 4.94
C VAL A 4 7.37 -10.95 6.15
N SER A 5 7.12 -9.89 6.91
CA SER A 5 6.28 -9.97 8.10
C SER A 5 5.46 -8.71 8.31
N PRO A 6 4.32 -8.84 8.99
CA PRO A 6 3.53 -7.67 9.36
C PRO A 6 4.28 -6.76 10.34
N VAL A 7 4.04 -5.46 10.22
CA VAL A 7 4.63 -4.45 11.09
C VAL A 7 3.51 -3.81 11.90
N ARG A 8 3.72 -3.64 13.18
CA ARG A 8 2.70 -3.09 14.08
C ARG A 8 3.29 -2.10 15.07
N GLY A 9 2.42 -1.28 15.65
CA GLY A 9 2.77 -0.39 16.74
C GLY A 9 3.84 0.61 16.37
N ALA A 10 4.78 0.80 17.28
CA ALA A 10 5.85 1.77 17.11
C ALA A 10 6.77 1.47 15.92
N GLU A 11 6.84 0.21 15.51
CA GLU A 11 7.67 -0.17 14.37
C GLU A 11 7.14 0.35 13.04
N LEU A 12 5.87 0.78 12.99
CA LEU A 12 5.27 1.33 11.78
C LEU A 12 5.96 2.61 11.30
N ILE A 13 6.69 3.28 12.17
CA ILE A 13 7.42 4.49 11.78
C ILE A 13 8.48 4.20 10.70
N LYS A 14 9.08 3.02 10.71
CA LYS A 14 10.13 2.67 9.75
C LYS A 14 9.61 2.54 8.32
N PRO A 15 8.59 1.70 8.05
CA PRO A 15 8.03 1.65 6.70
C PRO A 15 7.38 2.97 6.30
N ALA A 16 6.75 3.69 7.23
CA ALA A 16 6.15 4.98 6.93
C ALA A 16 7.19 5.98 6.44
N LYS A 17 8.35 6.04 7.08
CA LYS A 17 9.44 6.94 6.64
C LYS A 17 10.02 6.53 5.29
N LEU A 18 10.13 5.24 5.04
CA LEU A 18 10.61 4.76 3.74
C LEU A 18 9.67 5.20 2.63
N LEU A 19 8.37 5.02 2.80
CA LEU A 19 7.39 5.42 1.82
C LEU A 19 7.29 6.94 1.67
N GLU A 20 7.40 7.68 2.76
CA GLU A 20 7.43 9.14 2.74
C GLU A 20 8.54 9.65 1.84
N ARG A 21 9.76 9.14 2.03
CA ARG A 21 10.90 9.54 1.21
C ARG A 21 10.78 9.13 -0.24
N SER A 22 10.19 7.97 -0.48
CA SER A 22 10.19 7.33 -1.81
C SER A 22 9.01 7.74 -2.67
N LEU A 23 7.84 7.90 -2.06
CA LEU A 23 6.60 8.16 -2.78
C LEU A 23 6.10 9.58 -2.65
N ARG A 24 6.57 10.31 -1.66
CA ARG A 24 6.17 11.70 -1.43
C ARG A 24 7.32 12.68 -1.67
N SER A 25 8.40 12.23 -2.30
CA SER A 25 9.57 13.06 -2.58
C SER A 25 10.13 13.75 -1.33
N GLY A 26 10.04 13.07 -0.20
CA GLY A 26 10.50 13.60 1.08
C GLY A 26 9.51 14.53 1.78
N GLU A 27 8.36 14.80 1.17
CA GLU A 27 7.33 15.60 1.81
C GLU A 27 6.76 14.86 3.02
N ARG A 28 6.81 15.51 4.18
CA ARG A 28 6.41 14.88 5.43
C ARG A 28 4.90 14.66 5.50
N VAL A 29 4.51 13.54 6.08
CA VAL A 29 3.11 13.31 6.41
C VAL A 29 2.72 14.18 7.61
N PRO A 30 1.43 14.51 7.78
CA PRO A 30 0.98 15.27 8.95
C PRO A 30 1.37 14.58 10.27
N GLU A 31 1.58 15.37 11.32
CA GLU A 31 2.03 14.87 12.63
C GLU A 31 1.12 13.77 13.20
N ASP A 32 -0.18 13.91 13.02
CA ASP A 32 -1.14 12.96 13.56
C ASP A 32 -1.32 11.73 12.68
N PHE A 33 -0.67 11.69 11.52
CA PHE A 33 -0.79 10.56 10.59
C PHE A 33 -0.30 9.26 11.22
N ALA A 34 0.78 9.29 11.97
CA ALA A 34 1.33 8.09 12.62
C ALA A 34 0.31 7.44 13.56
N LYS A 35 -0.45 8.26 14.28
CA LYS A 35 -1.51 7.76 15.15
C LYS A 35 -2.64 7.13 14.35
N THR A 36 -3.08 7.82 13.29
CA THR A 36 -4.12 7.31 12.40
C THR A 36 -3.71 5.99 11.76
N LEU A 37 -2.46 5.89 11.32
CA LEU A 37 -1.93 4.66 10.75
C LEU A 37 -1.96 3.51 11.75
N ARG A 38 -1.50 3.74 12.97
CA ARG A 38 -1.53 2.71 14.01
C ARG A 38 -2.96 2.25 14.31
N GLU A 39 -3.88 3.18 14.41
CA GLU A 39 -5.29 2.85 14.66
C GLU A 39 -5.87 2.00 13.53
N ALA A 40 -5.58 2.34 12.28
CA ALA A 40 -6.05 1.57 11.14
C ALA A 40 -5.49 0.15 11.13
N VAL A 41 -4.21 0.00 11.47
CA VAL A 41 -3.59 -1.33 11.54
C VAL A 41 -4.17 -2.13 12.70
N GLU A 42 -4.36 -1.52 13.85
CA GLU A 42 -4.94 -2.20 15.01
C GLU A 42 -6.39 -2.61 14.76
N ALA A 43 -7.14 -1.80 14.04
CA ALA A 43 -8.52 -2.12 13.67
C ALA A 43 -8.63 -3.22 12.60
N GLY A 44 -7.52 -3.55 11.95
CA GLY A 44 -7.52 -4.53 10.87
C GLY A 44 -7.97 -3.99 9.52
N ASP A 45 -8.10 -2.67 9.40
CA ASP A 45 -8.48 -2.05 8.13
C ASP A 45 -7.29 -1.94 7.17
N LEU A 46 -6.10 -1.96 7.74
CA LEU A 46 -4.87 -1.80 6.99
C LEU A 46 -3.83 -2.78 7.52
N GLU A 47 -3.00 -3.32 6.64
CA GLU A 47 -1.82 -4.08 7.04
C GLU A 47 -0.60 -3.53 6.33
N VAL A 48 0.50 -3.47 7.05
CA VAL A 48 1.78 -3.08 6.51
C VAL A 48 2.71 -4.27 6.61
N LEU A 49 3.26 -4.69 5.48
CA LEU A 49 4.19 -5.81 5.42
C LEU A 49 5.56 -5.28 5.06
N ALA A 50 6.58 -5.69 5.80
CA ALA A 50 7.95 -5.30 5.49
C ALA A 50 8.75 -6.51 5.03
N ALA A 51 9.47 -6.33 3.95
CA ALA A 51 10.44 -7.31 3.48
C ALA A 51 11.82 -6.93 4.02
N ARG A 52 12.50 -7.90 4.59
CA ARG A 52 13.84 -7.71 5.12
C ARG A 52 14.79 -8.71 4.50
N ALA A 53 16.00 -8.24 4.25
CA ALA A 53 17.10 -9.08 3.82
C ALA A 53 18.28 -8.74 4.74
N GLU A 54 18.85 -9.76 5.36
CA GLU A 54 19.96 -9.58 6.31
C GLU A 54 19.67 -8.52 7.39
N GLY A 55 18.43 -8.51 7.87
CA GLY A 55 18.01 -7.59 8.93
C GLY A 55 17.66 -6.18 8.47
N HIS A 56 17.84 -5.87 7.19
CA HIS A 56 17.53 -4.55 6.64
C HIS A 56 16.20 -4.55 5.92
N MET A 57 15.41 -3.50 6.08
CA MET A 57 14.16 -3.34 5.35
C MET A 57 14.46 -2.99 3.89
N VAL A 58 14.07 -3.87 2.98
CA VAL A 58 14.32 -3.72 1.55
C VAL A 58 13.07 -3.43 0.73
N GLY A 59 11.90 -3.61 1.32
CA GLY A 59 10.65 -3.33 0.64
C GLY A 59 9.48 -3.28 1.59
N VAL A 60 8.38 -2.73 1.12
CA VAL A 60 7.14 -2.55 1.90
C VAL A 60 5.94 -2.77 1.00
N ALA A 61 4.92 -3.43 1.54
CA ALA A 61 3.60 -3.48 0.92
C ALA A 61 2.56 -2.99 1.93
N VAL A 62 1.61 -2.21 1.46
CA VAL A 62 0.50 -1.74 2.27
C VAL A 62 -0.79 -2.27 1.68
N LEU A 63 -1.59 -2.95 2.49
CA LEU A 63 -2.87 -3.52 2.11
C LEU A 63 -3.99 -2.81 2.83
N ALA A 64 -5.04 -2.46 2.10
CA ALA A 64 -6.30 -2.03 2.70
C ALA A 64 -7.34 -3.13 2.49
N TYR A 65 -8.19 -3.33 3.47
CA TYR A 65 -9.28 -4.29 3.40
C TYR A 65 -10.61 -3.55 3.41
N ARG A 66 -11.51 -3.99 2.57
CA ARG A 66 -12.84 -3.38 2.54
C ARG A 66 -13.93 -4.39 2.26
N LEU A 67 -15.09 -4.14 2.82
CA LEU A 67 -16.27 -4.95 2.63
C LEU A 67 -17.00 -4.47 1.38
N SER A 68 -17.41 -5.40 0.54
CA SER A 68 -18.19 -5.09 -0.65
C SER A 68 -19.50 -5.86 -0.61
N ILE A 69 -20.60 -5.14 -0.68
CA ILE A 69 -21.93 -5.76 -0.68
C ILE A 69 -22.14 -6.51 -2.00
N SER A 70 -21.76 -5.90 -3.12
CA SER A 70 -21.96 -6.53 -4.44
C SER A 70 -21.13 -7.80 -4.60
N ALA A 71 -19.95 -7.84 -4.01
CA ALA A 71 -19.12 -9.04 -4.01
C ALA A 71 -19.47 -9.99 -2.86
N ALA A 72 -20.33 -9.57 -1.94
CA ALA A 72 -20.73 -10.32 -0.77
C ALA A 72 -19.55 -10.77 0.08
N GLY A 73 -18.55 -9.91 0.22
CA GLY A 73 -17.37 -10.29 0.98
C GLY A 73 -16.35 -9.20 1.13
N LEU A 74 -15.25 -9.59 1.76
CA LEU A 74 -14.11 -8.75 2.01
C LEU A 74 -13.11 -8.89 0.87
N PHE A 75 -12.57 -7.77 0.39
CA PHE A 75 -11.48 -7.84 -0.56
C PHE A 75 -10.37 -6.87 -0.18
N ALA A 76 -9.21 -7.07 -0.78
CA ALA A 76 -8.01 -6.33 -0.45
C ALA A 76 -7.56 -5.47 -1.62
N SER A 77 -6.99 -4.33 -1.30
CA SER A 77 -6.37 -3.44 -2.25
C SER A 77 -4.92 -3.23 -1.83
N ILE A 78 -4.01 -3.38 -2.79
CA ILE A 78 -2.60 -3.04 -2.56
C ILE A 78 -2.49 -1.54 -2.77
N GLU A 79 -2.32 -0.81 -1.68
CA GLU A 79 -2.25 0.64 -1.71
C GLU A 79 -0.86 1.12 -2.12
N ASP A 80 0.17 0.46 -1.60
CA ASP A 80 1.55 0.76 -1.92
C ASP A 80 2.35 -0.53 -2.01
N LEU A 81 3.25 -0.59 -2.97
CA LEU A 81 4.23 -1.65 -3.09
C LEU A 81 5.54 -1.01 -3.51
N TYR A 82 6.53 -1.08 -2.64
CA TYR A 82 7.79 -0.42 -2.90
C TYR A 82 8.96 -1.34 -2.56
N VAL A 83 9.93 -1.39 -3.47
CA VAL A 83 11.19 -2.11 -3.27
C VAL A 83 12.32 -1.10 -3.49
N ARG A 84 13.27 -1.06 -2.57
CA ARG A 84 14.43 -0.17 -2.73
C ARG A 84 15.08 -0.42 -4.09
N PRO A 85 15.47 0.64 -4.82
CA PRO A 85 16.02 0.48 -6.18
C PRO A 85 17.20 -0.48 -6.25
N GLU A 86 18.10 -0.42 -5.27
CA GLU A 86 19.27 -1.29 -5.22
C GLU A 86 18.95 -2.75 -4.92
N GLU A 87 17.73 -3.01 -4.47
CA GLU A 87 17.26 -4.37 -4.13
C GLU A 87 16.32 -4.96 -5.18
N ARG A 88 16.07 -4.23 -6.25
CA ARG A 88 15.18 -4.70 -7.30
C ARG A 88 15.82 -5.84 -8.10
N ARG A 89 14.96 -6.66 -8.72
CA ARG A 89 15.35 -7.85 -9.49
C ARG A 89 15.98 -8.93 -8.63
N ARG A 90 15.72 -8.91 -7.33
CA ARG A 90 16.20 -9.94 -6.40
C ARG A 90 15.06 -10.74 -5.78
N GLY A 91 13.84 -10.60 -6.31
CA GLY A 91 12.69 -11.33 -5.83
C GLY A 91 11.97 -10.71 -4.64
N VAL A 92 12.31 -9.48 -4.25
CA VAL A 92 11.66 -8.81 -3.12
C VAL A 92 10.19 -8.54 -3.40
N GLY A 93 9.87 -8.00 -4.58
CA GLY A 93 8.48 -7.74 -4.96
C GLY A 93 7.65 -9.00 -5.01
N ARG A 94 8.21 -10.08 -5.56
CA ARG A 94 7.53 -11.38 -5.58
C ARG A 94 7.25 -11.87 -4.16
N ALA A 95 8.24 -11.78 -3.28
CA ALA A 95 8.07 -12.20 -1.88
C ALA A 95 6.99 -11.39 -1.18
N LEU A 96 6.93 -10.08 -1.44
CA LEU A 96 5.89 -9.23 -0.90
C LEU A 96 4.51 -9.64 -1.40
N LEU A 97 4.35 -9.90 -2.70
CA LEU A 97 3.06 -10.32 -3.23
C LEU A 97 2.64 -11.70 -2.73
N GLU A 98 3.56 -12.63 -2.56
CA GLU A 98 3.26 -13.91 -1.96
C GLU A 98 2.75 -13.74 -0.53
N ALA A 99 3.37 -12.86 0.23
CA ALA A 99 2.93 -12.55 1.58
C ALA A 99 1.54 -11.88 1.59
N VAL A 100 1.29 -10.98 0.64
CA VAL A 100 -0.03 -10.36 0.45
C VAL A 100 -1.10 -11.44 0.24
N GLU A 101 -0.84 -12.37 -0.66
CA GLU A 101 -1.78 -13.43 -0.98
C GLU A 101 -2.01 -14.37 0.22
N ASN A 102 -0.96 -14.65 0.96
CA ASN A 102 -1.08 -15.44 2.18
C ASN A 102 -1.92 -14.72 3.25
N ARG A 103 -1.74 -13.41 3.38
CA ARG A 103 -2.56 -12.63 4.31
C ARG A 103 -4.02 -12.62 3.87
N CYS A 104 -4.28 -12.48 2.59
CA CYS A 104 -5.63 -12.53 2.04
C CYS A 104 -6.29 -13.88 2.34
N THR A 105 -5.58 -14.97 2.09
CA THR A 105 -6.09 -16.32 2.39
C THR A 105 -6.41 -16.46 3.88
N ALA A 106 -5.53 -16.00 4.74
CA ALA A 106 -5.72 -16.09 6.18
C ALA A 106 -6.94 -15.32 6.67
N ARG A 107 -7.33 -14.27 5.97
CA ARG A 107 -8.49 -13.44 6.34
C ARG A 107 -9.76 -13.79 5.57
N GLY A 108 -9.72 -14.80 4.74
CA GLY A 108 -10.89 -15.18 3.93
C GLY A 108 -11.16 -14.21 2.77
N VAL A 109 -10.15 -13.48 2.35
CA VAL A 109 -10.24 -12.55 1.21
C VAL A 109 -9.94 -13.34 -0.06
N SER A 110 -10.85 -13.30 -1.02
CA SER A 110 -10.70 -14.05 -2.27
C SER A 110 -10.29 -13.19 -3.46
N TYR A 111 -10.18 -11.89 -3.26
CA TYR A 111 -9.89 -10.96 -4.35
C TYR A 111 -8.94 -9.88 -3.87
N VAL A 112 -7.89 -9.65 -4.64
CA VAL A 112 -6.93 -8.57 -4.38
C VAL A 112 -6.71 -7.77 -5.64
N GLU A 113 -6.68 -6.45 -5.52
CA GLU A 113 -6.46 -5.55 -6.65
C GLU A 113 -5.36 -4.55 -6.36
N ALA A 114 -4.80 -3.98 -7.41
CA ALA A 114 -3.82 -2.90 -7.32
C ALA A 114 -4.09 -1.91 -8.45
N GLN A 115 -3.94 -0.62 -8.16
CA GLN A 115 -3.97 0.41 -9.19
C GLN A 115 -2.57 0.56 -9.74
N VAL A 116 -2.44 0.44 -11.05
CA VAL A 116 -1.15 0.44 -11.71
C VAL A 116 -1.11 1.60 -12.70
N GLU A 117 -0.14 2.49 -12.53
CA GLU A 117 -0.05 3.71 -13.32
C GLU A 117 1.02 3.66 -14.40
N ASP A 118 2.05 2.84 -14.24
CA ASP A 118 3.14 2.81 -15.20
C ASP A 118 3.35 1.42 -15.80
N LYS A 119 4.09 1.39 -16.90
CA LYS A 119 4.32 0.17 -17.66
C LYS A 119 5.15 -0.86 -16.92
N ASP A 120 6.12 -0.41 -16.14
CA ASP A 120 6.99 -1.33 -15.41
C ASP A 120 6.22 -2.07 -14.33
N ALA A 121 5.37 -1.35 -13.61
CA ALA A 121 4.49 -1.95 -12.63
C ALA A 121 3.50 -2.92 -13.28
N ALA A 122 2.94 -2.54 -14.45
CA ALA A 122 2.02 -3.42 -15.18
C ALA A 122 2.71 -4.72 -15.58
N LEU A 123 3.94 -4.65 -16.08
CA LEU A 123 4.70 -5.84 -16.46
C LEU A 123 4.99 -6.71 -15.23
N PHE A 124 5.33 -6.09 -14.12
CA PHE A 124 5.60 -6.79 -12.87
C PHE A 124 4.37 -7.58 -12.40
N TYR A 125 3.21 -6.92 -12.31
CA TYR A 125 1.99 -7.59 -11.88
C TYR A 125 1.56 -8.68 -12.86
N THR A 126 1.63 -8.41 -14.15
CA THR A 126 1.27 -9.38 -15.19
C THR A 126 2.17 -10.63 -15.11
N ALA A 127 3.46 -10.44 -14.89
CA ALA A 127 4.39 -11.54 -14.76
C ALA A 127 4.10 -12.44 -13.57
N LEU A 128 3.42 -11.91 -12.55
CA LEU A 128 3.05 -12.66 -11.36
C LEU A 128 1.59 -13.16 -11.38
N GLY A 129 0.95 -13.08 -12.54
CA GLY A 129 -0.38 -13.66 -12.73
C GLY A 129 -1.55 -12.74 -12.48
N TYR A 130 -1.29 -11.46 -12.26
CA TYR A 130 -2.36 -10.46 -12.14
C TYR A 130 -2.84 -10.06 -13.53
N GLU A 131 -4.12 -9.88 -13.67
CA GLU A 131 -4.74 -9.57 -14.96
C GLU A 131 -5.29 -8.15 -14.95
N PRO A 132 -5.09 -7.38 -16.04
CA PRO A 132 -5.68 -6.05 -16.12
C PRO A 132 -7.20 -6.12 -16.29
N GLU A 133 -7.90 -5.26 -15.54
CA GLU A 133 -9.35 -5.13 -15.64
C GLU A 133 -9.67 -4.05 -16.67
N ALA A 134 -9.77 -4.45 -17.93
CA ALA A 134 -9.85 -3.53 -19.06
C ALA A 134 -11.08 -2.61 -19.03
N GLU A 135 -12.14 -3.05 -18.40
CA GLU A 135 -13.41 -2.30 -18.38
C GLU A 135 -13.59 -1.45 -17.13
N VAL A 136 -12.66 -1.53 -16.19
CA VAL A 136 -12.73 -0.75 -14.96
C VAL A 136 -12.02 0.57 -15.17
N ARG A 137 -12.69 1.65 -14.80
CA ARG A 137 -12.12 2.98 -14.83
C ARG A 137 -12.23 3.62 -13.47
N ILE A 138 -11.26 4.44 -13.15
CA ILE A 138 -11.28 5.19 -11.90
C ILE A 138 -11.72 6.60 -12.22
N PHE A 139 -12.78 7.03 -11.53
CA PHE A 139 -13.25 8.41 -11.61
C PHE A 139 -12.88 9.05 -10.27
N SER A 140 -12.16 10.13 -10.30
CA SER A 140 -11.68 10.75 -9.08
C SER A 140 -11.98 12.25 -9.06
N ARG A 141 -12.11 12.78 -7.88
CA ARG A 141 -12.26 14.22 -7.66
C ARG A 141 -11.61 14.55 -6.32
N SER A 142 -10.80 15.58 -6.31
CA SER A 142 -10.26 16.08 -5.06
C SER A 142 -11.38 16.75 -4.26
N VAL A 143 -11.57 16.27 -3.05
CA VAL A 143 -12.52 16.87 -2.12
C VAL A 143 -11.69 17.38 -0.95
N SER A 144 -11.45 18.66 -0.94
CA SER A 144 -10.65 19.25 0.13
C SER A 144 -11.46 20.34 0.80
N PHE A 145 -11.41 20.32 2.11
CA PHE A 145 -11.94 21.44 2.87
C PHE A 145 -10.94 22.59 2.74
N GLN A 146 -11.43 23.68 2.18
CA GLN A 146 -10.64 24.89 2.09
C GLN A 146 -11.21 25.88 3.09
N PRO A 147 -10.51 26.15 4.19
CA PRO A 147 -10.98 27.18 5.12
C PRO A 147 -11.04 28.52 4.39
N SER A 148 -11.77 29.45 4.96
CA SER A 148 -12.09 30.75 4.41
C SER A 148 -10.95 31.55 3.85
N ALA A 149 -9.71 31.19 4.15
CA ALA A 149 -8.53 31.85 3.61
C ALA A 149 -8.46 31.83 2.08
N SER A 150 -8.99 30.79 1.48
CA SER A 150 -8.99 30.70 0.03
C SER A 150 -10.00 31.60 -0.64
N SER A 151 -11.08 31.92 0.05
CA SER A 151 -12.09 32.84 -0.48
C SER A 151 -11.63 34.28 -0.40
N ASP A 152 -10.76 34.59 0.54
CA ASP A 152 -10.23 35.93 0.70
C ASP A 152 -9.27 36.33 -0.42
N GLN A 153 -8.71 35.34 -1.07
CA GLN A 153 -7.77 35.59 -2.15
C GLN A 153 -8.44 35.89 -3.49
N GLN A 154 -9.72 35.74 -3.55
CA GLN A 154 -10.46 35.97 -4.78
C GLN A 154 -10.96 37.39 -4.93
N GLU A 155 -10.75 38.19 -3.93
CA GLU A 155 -11.13 39.61 -3.94
C GLU A 155 -10.00 40.49 -4.47
#